data_64c8618911db0aeab19e40e6b159044f
#
_entry.id   64c8618911db0aeab19e40e6b159044f
#
_cell.length_a   1.000
_cell.length_b   1.000
_cell.length_c   1.000
_cell.angle_alpha   90.00
_cell.angle_beta   90.00
_cell.angle_gamma   90.00
#
_symmetry.space_group_name_H-M   'P 1'
#
loop_
_entity.id
_entity.type
_entity.pdbx_description
1 polymer ?
#
loop_
_entity_poly.entity_id
_entity_poly.type
_entity_poly.pdbx_seq_one_letter_code
_entity_poly.pdbx_strand_id
1 'polypeptide(L)'
;SAVGLWAKTANIRASNSIFGNAGNASFYGNIGGSYEFTHCTFANYWNRSFRSTSAVILNDYIPISETEDFVMPLEKAVFANCIIDGNQSVEFSVEQKGDQELSFSLDHTALRFSPADDAIFKNPYYNFSFSNLYPKLILNKQAAFHQPTDNDFRISQDSEVIGLGKSIH
;
A
#
# COMPACT_ATOMS: atom_id res chain seq x y z
N SER A 1 13.28 -8.54 10.01
CA SER A 1 11.85 -8.42 10.29
C SER A 1 11.06 -8.67 9.04
N ALA A 2 9.91 -9.28 9.19
CA ALA A 2 9.04 -9.55 8.06
C ALA A 2 8.27 -8.29 7.62
N VAL A 3 7.90 -7.39 8.52
CA VAL A 3 7.06 -6.20 8.23
C VAL A 3 7.71 -4.95 8.83
N GLY A 4 7.71 -3.86 8.08
CA GLY A 4 8.24 -2.57 8.53
C GLY A 4 7.35 -1.93 9.61
N LEU A 5 6.07 -1.74 9.30
CA LEU A 5 5.04 -1.26 10.22
C LEU A 5 3.85 -2.22 10.17
N TRP A 6 3.65 -2.99 11.23
CA TRP A 6 2.50 -3.88 11.38
C TRP A 6 1.51 -3.29 12.38
N ALA A 7 0.35 -2.90 11.90
CA ALA A 7 -0.69 -2.26 12.69
C ALA A 7 -1.90 -3.19 12.82
N LYS A 8 -2.35 -3.39 14.07
CA LYS A 8 -3.55 -4.12 14.43
C LYS A 8 -4.41 -3.23 15.32
N THR A 9 -5.64 -2.96 14.93
CA THR A 9 -6.59 -2.12 15.71
C THR A 9 -5.98 -0.78 16.18
N ALA A 10 -5.09 -0.19 15.38
CA ALA A 10 -4.33 0.99 15.76
C ALA A 10 -4.81 2.25 15.04
N ASN A 11 -4.61 3.41 15.68
CA ASN A 11 -4.80 4.72 15.04
C ASN A 11 -3.44 5.28 14.68
N ILE A 12 -3.19 5.47 13.38
CA ILE A 12 -1.89 5.98 12.89
C ILE A 12 -2.13 7.18 11.99
N ARG A 13 -1.43 8.27 12.28
CA ARG A 13 -1.24 9.39 11.36
C ARG A 13 0.24 9.58 11.11
N ALA A 14 0.64 9.60 9.86
CA ALA A 14 2.00 9.88 9.48
C ALA A 14 2.04 10.82 8.28
N SER A 15 3.01 11.71 8.28
CA SER A 15 3.28 12.60 7.15
C SER A 15 4.77 12.65 6.87
N ASN A 16 5.13 12.89 5.61
CA ASN A 16 6.52 13.07 5.16
C ASN A 16 7.44 11.94 5.64
N SER A 17 6.94 10.70 5.63
CA SER A 17 7.62 9.53 6.18
C SER A 17 7.89 8.48 5.10
N ILE A 18 8.97 7.72 5.29
CA ILE A 18 9.35 6.63 4.40
C ILE A 18 9.27 5.31 5.16
N PHE A 19 8.53 4.36 4.63
CA PHE A 19 8.44 2.98 5.08
C PHE A 19 9.06 2.08 4.01
N GLY A 20 10.28 1.64 4.22
CA GLY A 20 11.07 0.97 3.19
C GLY A 20 11.59 -0.40 3.57
N ASN A 21 11.93 -1.17 2.58
CA ASN A 21 12.74 -2.40 2.59
C ASN A 21 12.53 -3.34 3.77
N ALA A 22 11.38 -4.01 3.77
CA ALA A 22 11.06 -5.07 4.72
C ALA A 22 10.93 -6.43 4.00
N GLY A 23 11.26 -7.50 4.67
CA GLY A 23 11.25 -8.86 4.09
C GLY A 23 9.86 -9.36 3.67
N ASN A 24 8.80 -8.70 4.11
CA ASN A 24 7.41 -8.95 3.70
C ASN A 24 6.78 -7.64 3.20
N ALA A 25 6.15 -6.85 4.03
CA ALA A 25 5.49 -5.61 3.66
C ALA A 25 6.12 -4.39 4.35
N SER A 26 6.14 -3.23 3.67
CA SER A 26 6.53 -1.97 4.30
C SER A 26 5.48 -1.51 5.30
N PHE A 27 4.19 -1.68 4.95
CA PHE A 27 3.05 -1.46 5.84
C PHE A 27 2.03 -2.58 5.74
N TYR A 28 1.57 -3.05 6.88
CA TYR A 28 0.49 -4.03 6.98
C TYR A 28 -0.56 -3.53 7.99
N GLY A 29 -1.69 -3.05 7.47
CA GLY A 29 -2.89 -2.73 8.24
C GLY A 29 -3.79 -3.96 8.35
N ASN A 30 -3.80 -4.58 9.53
CA ASN A 30 -4.40 -5.88 9.78
C ASN A 30 -5.44 -5.75 10.88
N ILE A 31 -6.65 -6.16 10.60
CA ILE A 31 -7.81 -6.09 11.49
C ILE A 31 -8.06 -4.72 12.15
N GLY A 32 -9.19 -4.10 11.81
CA GLY A 32 -9.61 -2.81 12.37
C GLY A 32 -8.64 -1.67 12.08
N GLY A 33 -8.76 -0.61 12.88
CA GLY A 33 -7.86 0.53 12.88
C GLY A 33 -8.18 1.64 11.89
N SER A 34 -7.54 2.78 12.12
CA SER A 34 -7.67 3.99 11.30
C SER A 34 -6.29 4.52 10.93
N TYR A 35 -6.02 4.60 9.63
CA TYR A 35 -4.71 4.95 9.09
C TYR A 35 -4.82 6.17 8.18
N GLU A 36 -4.00 7.19 8.41
CA GLU A 36 -3.93 8.39 7.59
C GLU A 36 -2.46 8.67 7.24
N PHE A 37 -2.13 8.53 5.97
CA PHE A 37 -0.79 8.78 5.44
C PHE A 37 -0.83 9.92 4.43
N THR A 38 0.02 10.93 4.64
CA THR A 38 0.10 12.10 3.77
C THR A 38 1.54 12.36 3.39
N HIS A 39 1.83 12.47 2.10
CA HIS A 39 3.19 12.66 1.57
C HIS A 39 4.15 11.55 2.06
N CYS A 40 3.68 10.31 2.11
CA CYS A 40 4.47 9.17 2.55
C CYS A 40 4.93 8.30 1.37
N THR A 41 6.05 7.63 1.54
CA THR A 41 6.59 6.66 0.59
C THR A 41 6.60 5.28 1.22
N PHE A 42 5.93 4.33 0.57
CA PHE A 42 5.97 2.90 0.88
C PHE A 42 6.74 2.22 -0.26
N ALA A 43 8.04 2.02 -0.06
CA ALA A 43 8.92 1.52 -1.11
C ALA A 43 9.61 0.23 -0.65
N ASN A 44 9.28 -0.89 -1.29
CA ASN A 44 9.83 -2.18 -0.86
C ASN A 44 10.66 -2.85 -1.97
N TYR A 45 11.95 -2.53 -1.97
CA TYR A 45 12.98 -3.08 -2.86
C TYR A 45 13.86 -4.11 -2.12
N TRP A 46 13.28 -4.83 -1.15
CA TRP A 46 13.98 -5.86 -0.40
C TRP A 46 14.62 -6.91 -1.32
N ASN A 47 15.91 -7.13 -1.17
CA ASN A 47 16.72 -8.03 -2.02
C ASN A 47 17.56 -9.06 -1.25
N ARG A 48 17.42 -9.11 0.10
CA ARG A 48 18.22 -10.02 0.95
C ARG A 48 17.60 -11.41 1.10
N SER A 49 16.36 -11.58 0.69
CA SER A 49 15.65 -12.85 0.63
C SER A 49 14.46 -12.74 -0.34
N PHE A 50 13.83 -13.87 -0.65
CA PHE A 50 12.63 -13.88 -1.47
C PHE A 50 11.49 -13.13 -0.78
N ARG A 51 10.81 -12.26 -1.54
CA ARG A 51 9.59 -11.56 -1.16
C ARG A 51 8.53 -11.81 -2.25
N SER A 52 7.31 -12.15 -1.86
CA SER A 52 6.18 -12.36 -2.77
C SER A 52 4.96 -11.52 -2.42
N THR A 53 5.09 -10.66 -1.43
CA THR A 53 4.00 -9.84 -0.90
C THR A 53 4.10 -8.39 -1.37
N SER A 54 2.99 -7.67 -1.35
CA SER A 54 2.93 -6.25 -1.68
C SER A 54 3.61 -5.37 -0.63
N ALA A 55 4.05 -4.18 -1.02
CA ALA A 55 4.61 -3.19 -0.09
C ALA A 55 3.56 -2.71 0.94
N VAL A 56 2.31 -2.56 0.50
CA VAL A 56 1.18 -2.20 1.37
C VAL A 56 0.14 -3.31 1.32
N ILE A 57 -0.27 -3.78 2.49
CA ILE A 57 -1.30 -4.81 2.67
C ILE A 57 -2.38 -4.27 3.61
N LEU A 58 -3.65 -4.40 3.21
CA LEU A 58 -4.82 -4.13 4.03
C LEU A 58 -5.69 -5.39 4.10
N ASN A 59 -6.07 -5.81 5.29
CA ASN A 59 -7.07 -6.85 5.46
C ASN A 59 -7.85 -6.68 6.77
N ASP A 60 -8.98 -7.39 6.88
CA ASP A 60 -9.89 -7.34 8.01
C ASP A 60 -9.87 -8.61 8.87
N TYR A 61 -8.92 -9.51 8.67
CA TYR A 61 -8.94 -10.80 9.34
C TYR A 61 -7.58 -11.28 9.86
N ILE A 62 -7.62 -12.16 10.85
CA ILE A 62 -6.50 -12.99 11.31
C ILE A 62 -6.97 -14.44 11.39
N PRO A 63 -6.27 -15.40 10.77
CA PRO A 63 -6.56 -16.82 10.97
C PRO A 63 -6.36 -17.21 12.44
N ILE A 64 -7.39 -17.85 13.05
CA ILE A 64 -7.32 -18.44 14.38
C ILE A 64 -7.04 -19.93 14.27
N SER A 65 -7.63 -20.59 13.27
CA SER A 65 -7.45 -22.00 12.95
C SER A 65 -7.50 -22.22 11.43
N GLU A 66 -7.44 -23.47 10.99
CA GLU A 66 -7.58 -23.82 9.56
C GLU A 66 -8.96 -23.46 8.98
N THR A 67 -9.97 -23.33 9.84
CA THR A 67 -11.38 -23.12 9.44
C THR A 67 -12.01 -21.87 10.00
N GLU A 68 -11.30 -21.12 10.83
CA GLU A 68 -11.85 -19.98 11.55
C GLU A 68 -10.91 -18.76 11.48
N ASP A 69 -11.48 -17.62 11.13
CA ASP A 69 -10.82 -16.32 11.12
C ASP A 69 -11.43 -15.39 12.17
N PHE A 70 -10.60 -14.64 12.87
CA PHE A 70 -11.05 -13.47 13.61
C PHE A 70 -11.16 -12.29 12.67
N VAL A 71 -12.35 -11.71 12.56
CA VAL A 71 -12.64 -10.62 11.62
C VAL A 71 -12.94 -9.34 12.40
N MET A 72 -12.31 -8.24 11.99
CA MET A 72 -12.62 -6.90 12.47
C MET A 72 -12.45 -5.91 11.31
N PRO A 73 -13.52 -5.21 10.91
CA PRO A 73 -13.50 -4.35 9.72
C PRO A 73 -12.51 -3.19 9.89
N LEU A 74 -11.84 -2.85 8.79
CA LEU A 74 -11.00 -1.67 8.69
C LEU A 74 -11.88 -0.41 8.78
N GLU A 75 -11.62 0.44 9.76
CA GLU A 75 -12.38 1.69 9.92
C GLU A 75 -12.06 2.68 8.80
N LYS A 76 -10.76 2.83 8.50
CA LYS A 76 -10.29 3.79 7.49
C LYS A 76 -8.83 3.55 7.12
N ALA A 77 -8.48 3.68 5.85
CA ALA A 77 -7.08 3.82 5.42
C ALA A 77 -6.98 4.83 4.27
N VAL A 78 -6.40 5.98 4.52
CA VAL A 78 -6.21 7.06 3.54
C VAL A 78 -4.74 7.22 3.21
N PHE A 79 -4.45 7.18 1.91
CA PHE A 79 -3.14 7.46 1.34
C PHE A 79 -3.28 8.67 0.41
N ALA A 80 -2.80 9.82 0.86
CA ALA A 80 -2.88 11.08 0.11
C ALA A 80 -1.47 11.57 -0.29
N ASN A 81 -1.26 11.82 -1.58
CA ASN A 81 0.06 12.21 -2.12
C ASN A 81 1.17 11.20 -1.76
N CYS A 82 0.87 9.92 -1.80
CA CYS A 82 1.82 8.88 -1.44
C CYS A 82 2.46 8.22 -2.68
N ILE A 83 3.54 7.51 -2.46
CA ILE A 83 4.15 6.61 -3.45
C ILE A 83 4.13 5.20 -2.85
N ILE A 84 3.56 4.24 -3.59
CA ILE A 84 3.55 2.81 -3.25
C ILE A 84 4.25 2.07 -4.39
N ASP A 85 5.49 1.65 -4.15
CA ASP A 85 6.37 1.09 -5.19
C ASP A 85 7.29 0.00 -4.62
N GLY A 86 7.94 -0.76 -5.49
CA GLY A 86 8.86 -1.81 -5.08
C GLY A 86 9.27 -2.73 -6.22
N ASN A 87 9.81 -3.90 -5.88
CA ASN A 87 10.29 -4.88 -6.85
C ASN A 87 9.27 -5.98 -7.19
N GLN A 88 8.03 -5.92 -6.65
CA GLN A 88 6.95 -6.78 -7.10
C GLN A 88 6.12 -6.07 -8.18
N SER A 89 5.42 -6.85 -9.00
CA SER A 89 4.50 -6.31 -10.02
C SER A 89 3.25 -5.68 -9.40
N VAL A 90 2.84 -6.12 -8.20
CA VAL A 90 1.70 -5.62 -7.44
C VAL A 90 2.17 -5.22 -6.05
N GLU A 91 2.14 -3.93 -5.74
CA GLU A 91 2.64 -3.40 -4.47
C GLU A 91 1.54 -2.92 -3.52
N PHE A 92 0.27 -3.19 -3.85
CA PHE A 92 -0.88 -2.92 -3.00
C PHE A 92 -1.83 -4.11 -3.00
N SER A 93 -2.06 -4.69 -1.82
CA SER A 93 -2.98 -5.83 -1.64
C SER A 93 -4.10 -5.49 -0.67
N VAL A 94 -5.31 -5.89 -1.05
CA VAL A 94 -6.53 -5.74 -0.24
C VAL A 94 -7.25 -7.08 -0.18
N GLU A 95 -7.50 -7.57 1.03
CA GLU A 95 -8.20 -8.83 1.26
C GLU A 95 -9.30 -8.65 2.30
N GLN A 96 -10.50 -9.10 1.99
CA GLN A 96 -11.67 -9.04 2.87
C GLN A 96 -12.22 -10.44 3.12
N LYS A 97 -12.57 -10.72 4.36
CA LYS A 97 -13.33 -11.91 4.78
C LYS A 97 -14.61 -11.58 5.51
N GLY A 98 -14.71 -10.38 6.10
CA GLY A 98 -15.92 -9.91 6.75
C GLY A 98 -16.98 -9.40 5.76
N ASP A 99 -18.18 -9.14 6.30
CA ASP A 99 -19.31 -8.65 5.51
C ASP A 99 -19.28 -7.14 5.27
N GLN A 100 -18.45 -6.39 6.01
CA GLN A 100 -18.33 -4.95 5.86
C GLN A 100 -17.23 -4.58 4.89
N GLU A 101 -17.55 -3.72 3.92
CA GLU A 101 -16.57 -3.22 2.96
C GLU A 101 -15.40 -2.53 3.65
N LEU A 102 -14.20 -2.76 3.13
CA LEU A 102 -13.00 -2.08 3.61
C LEU A 102 -13.02 -0.61 3.17
N SER A 103 -12.93 0.29 4.14
CA SER A 103 -12.89 1.73 3.90
C SER A 103 -11.44 2.19 3.67
N PHE A 104 -11.07 2.44 2.41
CA PHE A 104 -9.77 3.00 2.09
C PHE A 104 -9.84 3.97 0.90
N SER A 105 -8.82 4.80 0.72
CA SER A 105 -8.67 5.61 -0.49
C SER A 105 -7.20 5.89 -0.83
N LEU A 106 -6.89 5.86 -2.13
CA LEU A 106 -5.62 6.29 -2.70
C LEU A 106 -5.85 7.56 -3.52
N ASP A 107 -5.54 8.72 -2.94
CA ASP A 107 -5.79 10.02 -3.53
C ASP A 107 -4.47 10.71 -3.94
N HIS A 108 -4.31 11.05 -5.22
CA HIS A 108 -3.07 11.56 -5.81
C HIS A 108 -1.86 10.68 -5.43
N THR A 109 -2.08 9.36 -5.40
CA THR A 109 -1.08 8.37 -4.99
C THR A 109 -0.55 7.62 -6.20
N ALA A 110 0.77 7.57 -6.32
CA ALA A 110 1.43 6.75 -7.33
C ALA A 110 1.50 5.30 -6.86
N LEU A 111 1.04 4.37 -7.69
CA LEU A 111 0.95 2.95 -7.38
C LEU A 111 1.58 2.10 -8.48
N ARG A 112 2.48 1.20 -8.08
CA ARG A 112 2.93 0.10 -8.93
C ARG A 112 1.93 -1.05 -8.87
N PHE A 113 1.22 -1.27 -9.99
CA PHE A 113 0.22 -2.32 -10.12
C PHE A 113 0.17 -2.83 -11.56
N SER A 114 0.92 -3.87 -11.85
CA SER A 114 1.04 -4.46 -13.18
C SER A 114 1.05 -5.99 -13.06
N PRO A 115 -0.11 -6.60 -12.70
CA PRO A 115 -0.20 -8.04 -12.48
C PRO A 115 0.07 -8.83 -13.76
N ALA A 116 0.67 -10.00 -13.61
CA ALA A 116 0.88 -10.92 -14.72
C ALA A 116 -0.39 -11.74 -15.07
N ASP A 117 -1.34 -11.84 -14.13
CA ASP A 117 -2.59 -12.58 -14.28
C ASP A 117 -3.78 -11.64 -14.02
N ASP A 118 -4.66 -11.54 -15.01
CA ASP A 118 -5.87 -10.72 -14.94
C ASP A 118 -6.89 -11.28 -13.92
N ALA A 119 -6.72 -12.51 -13.43
CA ALA A 119 -7.58 -13.07 -12.39
C ALA A 119 -7.61 -12.22 -11.10
N ILE A 120 -6.57 -11.43 -10.84
CA ILE A 120 -6.53 -10.50 -9.72
C ILE A 120 -7.69 -9.48 -9.77
N PHE A 121 -8.14 -9.08 -10.96
CA PHE A 121 -9.24 -8.13 -11.14
C PHE A 121 -10.63 -8.70 -10.83
N LYS A 122 -10.72 -10.00 -10.47
CA LYS A 122 -11.94 -10.57 -9.88
C LYS A 122 -12.21 -10.02 -8.48
N ASN A 123 -11.18 -9.54 -7.78
CA ASN A 123 -11.37 -8.81 -6.55
C ASN A 123 -11.92 -7.40 -6.88
N PRO A 124 -13.14 -7.05 -6.41
CA PRO A 124 -13.81 -5.80 -6.76
C PRO A 124 -13.02 -4.56 -6.31
N TYR A 125 -12.16 -4.68 -5.30
CA TYR A 125 -11.30 -3.59 -4.85
C TYR A 125 -10.28 -3.13 -5.90
N TYR A 126 -9.97 -3.94 -6.92
CA TYR A 126 -9.06 -3.53 -8.01
C TYR A 126 -9.78 -2.95 -9.22
N ASN A 127 -11.03 -2.53 -9.05
CA ASN A 127 -11.70 -1.67 -10.03
C ASN A 127 -11.28 -0.20 -9.80
N PHE A 128 -10.23 0.23 -10.47
CA PHE A 128 -9.67 1.56 -10.34
C PHE A 128 -10.55 2.70 -10.89
N SER A 129 -11.73 2.39 -11.43
CA SER A 129 -12.73 3.39 -11.81
C SER A 129 -13.58 3.88 -10.63
N PHE A 130 -13.51 3.21 -9.47
CA PHE A 130 -14.24 3.62 -8.28
C PHE A 130 -13.62 4.88 -7.65
N SER A 131 -14.21 6.03 -7.96
CA SER A 131 -13.68 7.35 -7.54
C SER A 131 -13.68 7.58 -6.02
N ASN A 132 -14.48 6.83 -5.26
CA ASN A 132 -14.47 6.87 -3.80
C ASN A 132 -13.22 6.19 -3.21
N LEU A 133 -12.75 5.10 -3.84
CA LEU A 133 -11.52 4.40 -3.43
C LEU A 133 -10.28 5.01 -4.08
N TYR A 134 -10.42 5.49 -5.32
CA TYR A 134 -9.32 5.98 -6.14
C TYR A 134 -9.65 7.36 -6.75
N PRO A 135 -9.79 8.41 -5.92
CA PRO A 135 -10.16 9.75 -6.41
C PRO A 135 -9.22 10.27 -7.49
N LYS A 136 -7.93 9.99 -7.33
CA LYS A 136 -6.90 10.26 -8.33
C LYS A 136 -5.74 9.27 -8.16
N LEU A 137 -5.84 8.13 -8.81
CA LEU A 137 -4.78 7.14 -8.83
C LEU A 137 -3.83 7.37 -10.00
N ILE A 138 -2.52 7.23 -9.76
CA ILE A 138 -1.45 7.38 -10.75
C ILE A 138 -0.79 6.02 -10.90
N LEU A 139 -1.16 5.28 -11.96
CA LEU A 139 -0.70 3.90 -12.15
C LEU A 139 0.63 3.83 -12.90
N ASN A 140 1.52 2.98 -12.40
CA ASN A 140 2.72 2.49 -13.07
C ASN A 140 3.68 3.59 -13.58
N LYS A 141 3.65 4.77 -12.94
CA LYS A 141 4.66 5.80 -13.14
C LYS A 141 5.91 5.48 -12.34
N GLN A 142 7.07 5.67 -12.97
CA GLN A 142 8.34 5.38 -12.33
C GLN A 142 8.71 6.45 -11.31
N ALA A 143 8.87 6.04 -10.04
CA ALA A 143 9.37 6.92 -8.99
C ALA A 143 10.84 7.30 -9.22
N ALA A 144 11.59 6.45 -9.92
CA ALA A 144 13.00 6.65 -10.25
C ALA A 144 13.83 7.00 -9.00
N PHE A 145 13.75 6.17 -7.98
CA PHE A 145 14.58 6.29 -6.78
C PHE A 145 16.08 6.10 -7.10
N HIS A 146 16.94 6.81 -6.40
CA HIS A 146 18.39 6.76 -6.62
C HIS A 146 19.00 5.38 -6.36
N GLN A 147 18.88 4.87 -5.14
CA GLN A 147 19.42 3.55 -4.73
C GLN A 147 18.45 2.89 -3.74
N PRO A 148 17.29 2.43 -4.20
CA PRO A 148 16.22 1.96 -3.30
C PRO A 148 16.61 0.69 -2.54
N THR A 149 17.49 -0.16 -3.06
CA THR A 149 18.03 -1.33 -2.37
C THR A 149 18.90 -0.96 -1.16
N ASP A 150 19.50 0.23 -1.17
CA ASP A 150 20.35 0.78 -0.12
C ASP A 150 19.63 1.83 0.74
N ASN A 151 18.28 1.84 0.67
CA ASN A 151 17.39 2.76 1.38
C ASN A 151 17.54 4.24 0.95
N ASP A 152 18.07 4.52 -0.23
CA ASP A 152 18.05 5.87 -0.81
C ASP A 152 16.82 6.04 -1.70
N PHE A 153 15.74 6.51 -1.10
CA PHE A 153 14.45 6.73 -1.75
C PHE A 153 14.27 8.17 -2.25
N ARG A 154 15.35 8.93 -2.41
CA ARG A 154 15.28 10.22 -3.11
C ARG A 154 14.92 9.96 -4.56
N ILE A 155 13.95 10.71 -5.08
CA ILE A 155 13.57 10.63 -6.49
C ILE A 155 14.56 11.42 -7.34
N SER A 156 14.88 10.89 -8.52
CA SER A 156 15.75 11.57 -9.50
C SER A 156 14.97 12.65 -10.27
N GLN A 157 15.69 13.44 -11.05
CA GLN A 157 15.07 14.45 -11.94
C GLN A 157 14.20 13.82 -13.04
N ASP A 158 14.47 12.56 -13.38
CA ASP A 158 13.72 11.79 -14.39
C ASP A 158 12.46 11.10 -13.80
N SER A 159 12.14 11.33 -12.54
CA SER A 159 10.99 10.72 -11.90
C SER A 159 9.68 11.21 -12.52
N GLU A 160 8.87 10.27 -12.97
CA GLU A 160 7.56 10.56 -13.56
C GLU A 160 6.49 10.97 -12.51
N VAL A 161 6.82 10.90 -11.21
CA VAL A 161 5.86 11.26 -10.13
C VAL A 161 6.03 12.70 -9.64
N ILE A 162 7.01 13.44 -10.16
CA ILE A 162 7.21 14.85 -9.82
C ILE A 162 5.98 15.67 -10.24
N GLY A 163 5.46 16.48 -9.31
CA GLY A 163 4.35 17.41 -9.56
C GLY A 163 2.97 16.76 -9.66
N LEU A 164 2.84 15.45 -9.40
CA LEU A 164 1.55 14.75 -9.50
C LEU A 164 0.70 14.81 -8.22
N GLY A 165 1.26 15.28 -7.12
CA GLY A 165 0.54 15.51 -5.87
C GLY A 165 -0.38 16.72 -5.95
N LYS A 166 -1.34 16.79 -5.02
CA LYS A 166 -2.20 17.96 -4.81
C LYS A 166 -1.73 18.79 -3.61
N SER A 167 -2.06 20.09 -3.60
CA SER A 167 -1.94 20.90 -2.37
C SER A 167 -2.85 20.35 -1.29
N ILE A 168 -2.30 20.13 -0.10
CA ILE A 168 -3.03 19.77 1.10
C ILE A 168 -2.83 20.91 2.10
N HIS A 169 -3.91 21.58 2.44
CA HIS A 169 -3.92 22.71 3.39
C HIS A 169 -4.34 22.24 4.76
#